data_12435282675729f02430bf262c93359e
#
_entry.id   12435282675729f02430bf262c93359e
#
_cell.length_a   1.000
_cell.length_b   1.000
_cell.length_c   1.000
_cell.angle_alpha   90.00
_cell.angle_beta   90.00
_cell.angle_gamma   90.00
#
_symmetry.space_group_name_H-M   'P 1'
#
loop_
_entity.id
_entity.type
_entity.pdbx_description
1 polymer ?
#
loop_
_entity_poly.entity_id
_entity_poly.type
_entity_poly.pdbx_seq_one_letter_code
_entity_poly.pdbx_strand_id
1 'polypeptide(L)'
;MKKGLVLGRFQPFHLGHLNLIRTVLKDKNEPLICIGSAQCAHTKDNPFTVKERRDMIKLVMAELNCNYTIYEIPDINNYDKYVSHLEEFVPKFDTVYSGNTLVQRLFQTAGYEIVIPKMINREVWEGATIRQAMTEGDEWEGAVPPQIVDMIYHLNVIERLKNLA
;
A
#
# COMPACT_ATOMS: atom_id res chain seq x y z
N MET A 1 18.57 3.69 13.23
CA MET A 1 17.65 4.45 12.38
C MET A 1 16.22 4.13 12.79
N LYS A 2 15.38 5.14 12.91
CA LYS A 2 13.97 4.96 13.23
C LYS A 2 13.22 4.34 12.05
N LYS A 3 12.16 3.60 12.34
CA LYS A 3 11.33 2.93 11.33
C LYS A 3 9.99 3.64 11.20
N GLY A 4 9.63 3.93 9.95
CA GLY A 4 8.33 4.50 9.59
C GLY A 4 7.44 3.44 8.95
N LEU A 5 6.31 3.16 9.61
CA LEU A 5 5.33 2.19 9.12
C LEU A 5 4.51 2.79 7.98
N VAL A 6 4.42 2.06 6.88
CA VAL A 6 3.51 2.35 5.78
C VAL A 6 2.61 1.12 5.59
N LEU A 7 1.34 1.29 5.87
CA LEU A 7 0.34 0.22 5.73
C LEU A 7 -0.56 0.50 4.53
N GLY A 8 -0.66 -0.47 3.63
CA GLY A 8 -1.53 -0.38 2.46
C GLY A 8 -1.87 -1.76 1.92
N ARG A 9 -2.93 -1.84 1.11
CA ARG A 9 -3.27 -3.09 0.41
C ARG A 9 -2.45 -3.27 -0.87
N PHE A 10 -2.01 -2.17 -1.47
CA PHE A 10 -1.26 -2.18 -2.74
C PHE A 10 -1.99 -2.93 -3.87
N GLN A 11 -3.21 -2.51 -4.12
CA GLN A 11 -4.14 -3.13 -5.08
C GLN A 11 -4.57 -2.20 -6.23
N PRO A 12 -3.65 -1.71 -7.07
CA PRO A 12 -2.20 -1.92 -7.13
C PRO A 12 -1.39 -0.93 -6.29
N PHE A 13 -0.07 -1.07 -6.32
CA PHE A 13 0.84 -0.01 -5.89
C PHE A 13 0.58 1.23 -6.77
N HIS A 14 0.41 2.39 -6.16
CA HIS A 14 0.12 3.64 -6.89
C HIS A 14 0.94 4.82 -6.34
N LEU A 15 0.81 5.97 -6.98
CA LEU A 15 1.58 7.16 -6.62
C LEU A 15 1.29 7.67 -5.20
N GLY A 16 0.11 7.38 -4.65
CA GLY A 16 -0.20 7.66 -3.24
C GLY A 16 0.71 6.89 -2.28
N HIS A 17 0.95 5.61 -2.56
CA HIS A 17 1.89 4.79 -1.78
C HIS A 17 3.33 5.31 -1.92
N LEU A 18 3.72 5.69 -3.13
CA LEU A 18 5.05 6.25 -3.37
C LEU A 18 5.26 7.55 -2.60
N ASN A 19 4.23 8.39 -2.54
CA ASN A 19 4.27 9.63 -1.76
C ASN A 19 4.48 9.37 -0.26
N LEU A 20 3.80 8.36 0.30
CA LEU A 20 4.01 7.93 1.69
C LEU A 20 5.46 7.51 1.93
N ILE A 21 5.98 6.63 1.08
CA ILE A 21 7.35 6.11 1.20
C ILE A 21 8.38 7.24 1.09
N ARG A 22 8.20 8.15 0.14
CA ARG A 22 9.08 9.32 0.01
C ARG A 22 9.04 10.23 1.23
N THR A 23 7.89 10.35 1.88
CA THR A 23 7.76 11.12 3.13
C THR A 23 8.57 10.46 4.24
N VAL A 24 8.49 9.13 4.38
CA VAL A 24 9.32 8.38 5.34
C VAL A 24 10.81 8.64 5.11
N LEU A 25 11.25 8.57 3.86
CA LEU A 25 12.65 8.80 3.50
C LEU A 25 13.10 10.24 3.73
N LYS A 26 12.23 11.21 3.45
CA LYS A 26 12.50 12.63 3.71
C LYS A 26 12.73 12.89 5.21
N ASP A 27 12.02 12.18 6.06
CA ASP A 27 12.19 12.26 7.52
C ASP A 27 13.40 11.44 8.02
N LYS A 28 14.17 10.87 7.09
CA LYS A 28 15.37 10.04 7.38
C LYS A 28 15.04 8.78 8.19
N ASN A 29 13.83 8.27 8.02
CA ASN A 29 13.41 7.00 8.60
C ASN A 29 13.54 5.88 7.58
N GLU A 30 13.63 4.64 8.06
CA GLU A 30 13.61 3.45 7.22
C GLU A 30 12.18 2.98 6.97
N PRO A 31 11.74 2.81 5.72
CA PRO A 31 10.40 2.29 5.45
C PRO A 31 10.21 0.86 5.94
N LEU A 32 9.19 0.66 6.77
CA LEU A 32 8.65 -0.63 7.15
C LEU A 32 7.30 -0.75 6.48
N ILE A 33 7.24 -1.54 5.41
CA ILE A 33 6.08 -1.60 4.52
C ILE A 33 5.25 -2.83 4.87
N CYS A 34 3.98 -2.61 5.21
CA CYS A 34 3.04 -3.67 5.55
C CYS A 34 1.98 -3.81 4.46
N ILE A 35 1.88 -5.01 3.90
CA ILE A 35 0.84 -5.37 2.94
C ILE A 35 -0.36 -5.88 3.73
N GLY A 36 -1.41 -5.06 3.80
CA GLY A 36 -2.67 -5.44 4.48
C GLY A 36 -3.51 -6.38 3.63
N SER A 37 -4.50 -7.01 4.26
CA SER A 37 -5.36 -8.01 3.61
C SER A 37 -4.54 -9.02 2.81
N ALA A 38 -3.48 -9.54 3.43
CA ALA A 38 -2.50 -10.38 2.75
C ALA A 38 -3.11 -11.65 2.15
N GLN A 39 -4.15 -12.18 2.80
CA GLN A 39 -4.85 -13.39 2.36
C GLN A 39 -5.76 -13.15 1.15
N CYS A 40 -6.10 -11.90 0.83
CA CYS A 40 -7.04 -11.57 -0.24
C CYS A 40 -6.38 -11.57 -1.61
N ALA A 41 -7.06 -12.19 -2.58
CA ALA A 41 -6.65 -12.19 -3.99
C ALA A 41 -7.84 -12.54 -4.87
N HIS A 42 -7.74 -12.26 -6.17
CA HIS A 42 -8.72 -12.68 -7.19
C HIS A 42 -10.15 -12.23 -6.91
N THR A 43 -10.33 -11.05 -6.32
CA THR A 43 -11.62 -10.37 -6.17
C THR A 43 -11.53 -8.98 -6.81
N LYS A 44 -12.68 -8.34 -7.04
CA LYS A 44 -12.70 -6.97 -7.60
C LYS A 44 -11.95 -5.96 -6.75
N ASP A 45 -12.06 -6.08 -5.43
CA ASP A 45 -11.40 -5.17 -4.50
C ASP A 45 -9.94 -5.55 -4.24
N ASN A 46 -9.58 -6.80 -4.46
CA ASN A 46 -8.23 -7.33 -4.25
C ASN A 46 -7.84 -8.24 -5.40
N PRO A 47 -7.63 -7.71 -6.62
CA PRO A 47 -7.32 -8.55 -7.78
C PRO A 47 -5.91 -9.15 -7.76
N PHE A 48 -4.98 -8.56 -7.02
CA PHE A 48 -3.59 -9.00 -6.98
C PHE A 48 -3.31 -9.93 -5.81
N THR A 49 -2.51 -10.96 -6.05
CA THR A 49 -1.97 -11.83 -4.99
C THR A 49 -0.99 -11.06 -4.11
N VAL A 50 -0.71 -11.57 -2.92
CA VAL A 50 0.29 -10.98 -2.03
C VAL A 50 1.69 -11.01 -2.66
N LYS A 51 2.02 -12.07 -3.40
CA LYS A 51 3.29 -12.16 -4.15
C LYS A 51 3.41 -11.06 -5.20
N GLU A 52 2.37 -10.86 -5.99
CA GLU A 52 2.33 -9.80 -7.01
C GLU A 52 2.51 -8.42 -6.37
N ARG A 53 1.85 -8.16 -5.26
CA ARG A 53 1.97 -6.89 -4.53
C ARG A 53 3.36 -6.68 -3.94
N ARG A 54 3.96 -7.73 -3.39
CA ARG A 54 5.34 -7.70 -2.91
C ARG A 54 6.31 -7.39 -4.06
N ASP A 55 6.13 -8.01 -5.21
CA ASP A 55 6.96 -7.76 -6.39
C ASP A 55 6.85 -6.32 -6.89
N MET A 56 5.63 -5.72 -6.85
CA MET A 56 5.43 -4.30 -7.16
C MET A 56 6.24 -3.39 -6.24
N ILE A 57 6.18 -3.66 -4.94
CA ILE A 57 6.93 -2.87 -3.95
C ILE A 57 8.43 -2.97 -4.23
N LYS A 58 8.94 -4.16 -4.47
CA LYS A 58 10.36 -4.38 -4.77
C LYS A 58 10.81 -3.63 -6.03
N LEU A 59 9.99 -3.61 -7.08
CA LEU A 59 10.31 -2.86 -8.30
C LEU A 59 10.47 -1.36 -8.03
N VAL A 60 9.57 -0.78 -7.26
CA VAL A 60 9.64 0.65 -6.92
C VAL A 60 10.82 0.93 -5.98
N MET A 61 11.00 0.10 -4.95
CA MET A 61 12.06 0.31 -3.96
C MET A 61 13.46 0.17 -4.54
N ALA A 62 13.63 -0.65 -5.58
CA ALA A 62 14.91 -0.79 -6.28
C ALA A 62 15.41 0.55 -6.85
N GLU A 63 14.50 1.41 -7.32
CA GLU A 63 14.85 2.73 -7.85
C GLU A 63 15.16 3.76 -6.77
N LEU A 64 14.61 3.59 -5.57
CA LEU A 64 14.82 4.50 -4.45
C LEU A 64 16.15 4.30 -3.74
N ASN A 65 16.81 3.17 -3.98
CA ASN A 65 18.14 2.84 -3.44
C ASN A 65 18.25 3.10 -1.93
N CYS A 66 17.32 2.52 -1.16
CA CYS A 66 17.26 2.67 0.29
C CYS A 66 17.02 1.31 0.96
N ASN A 67 17.30 1.24 2.24
CA ASN A 67 16.94 0.08 3.06
C ASN A 67 15.45 0.11 3.34
N TYR A 68 14.81 -1.05 3.36
CA TYR A 68 13.40 -1.22 3.69
C TYR A 68 13.11 -2.67 4.07
N THR A 69 11.95 -2.89 4.67
CA THR A 69 11.43 -4.23 4.95
C THR A 69 9.97 -4.32 4.54
N ILE A 70 9.54 -5.54 4.17
CA ILE A 70 8.14 -5.82 3.77
C ILE A 70 7.60 -6.91 4.67
N TYR A 71 6.40 -6.71 5.20
CA TYR A 71 5.66 -7.68 6.00
C TYR A 71 4.26 -7.86 5.45
N GLU A 72 3.73 -9.06 5.56
CA GLU A 72 2.40 -9.44 5.10
C GLU A 72 1.48 -9.58 6.31
N ILE A 73 0.38 -8.81 6.31
CA ILE A 73 -0.54 -8.76 7.46
C ILE A 73 -1.91 -9.26 7.02
N PRO A 74 -2.36 -10.43 7.53
CA PRO A 74 -3.71 -10.90 7.26
C PRO A 74 -4.73 -10.09 8.06
N ASP A 75 -5.98 -10.03 7.58
CA ASP A 75 -7.07 -9.38 8.30
C ASP A 75 -7.47 -10.17 9.53
N ILE A 76 -7.88 -9.45 10.56
CA ILE A 76 -8.41 -10.02 11.81
C ILE A 76 -9.91 -9.75 11.97
N ASN A 77 -10.48 -8.82 11.16
CA ASN A 77 -11.88 -8.39 11.22
C ASN A 77 -12.30 -7.82 12.59
N ASN A 78 -11.37 -7.20 13.31
CA ASN A 78 -11.60 -6.57 14.60
C ASN A 78 -10.68 -5.36 14.73
N TYR A 79 -11.25 -4.16 14.55
CA TYR A 79 -10.47 -2.93 14.59
C TYR A 79 -9.83 -2.66 15.94
N ASP A 80 -10.50 -3.03 17.05
CA ASP A 80 -9.97 -2.79 18.39
C ASP A 80 -8.70 -3.58 18.68
N LYS A 81 -8.49 -4.69 17.98
CA LYS A 81 -7.33 -5.56 18.12
C LYS A 81 -6.33 -5.44 16.97
N TYR A 82 -6.62 -4.57 15.99
CA TYR A 82 -5.83 -4.54 14.77
C TYR A 82 -4.37 -4.13 15.00
N VAL A 83 -4.12 -3.10 15.81
CA VAL A 83 -2.75 -2.63 16.07
C VAL A 83 -1.93 -3.71 16.78
N SER A 84 -2.47 -4.31 17.84
CA SER A 84 -1.79 -5.40 18.55
C SER A 84 -1.58 -6.63 17.65
N HIS A 85 -2.52 -6.92 16.77
CA HIS A 85 -2.38 -7.97 15.76
C HIS A 85 -1.21 -7.68 14.82
N LEU A 86 -1.14 -6.47 14.27
CA LEU A 86 -0.04 -6.06 13.38
C LEU A 86 1.32 -6.14 14.09
N GLU A 87 1.38 -5.71 15.34
CA GLU A 87 2.61 -5.74 16.14
C GLU A 87 3.18 -7.16 16.31
N GLU A 88 2.36 -8.20 16.21
CA GLU A 88 2.82 -9.58 16.25
C GLU A 88 3.61 -10.00 15.00
N PHE A 89 3.40 -9.32 13.88
CA PHE A 89 4.01 -9.64 12.59
C PHE A 89 5.27 -8.83 12.28
N VAL A 90 5.49 -7.71 12.97
CA VAL A 90 6.54 -6.77 12.61
C VAL A 90 7.45 -6.45 13.78
N PRO A 91 8.72 -6.04 13.54
CA PRO A 91 9.56 -5.51 14.60
C PRO A 91 9.04 -4.15 15.06
N LYS A 92 9.64 -3.64 16.13
CA LYS A 92 9.30 -2.32 16.66
C LYS A 92 9.46 -1.25 15.58
N PHE A 93 8.48 -0.35 15.51
CA PHE A 93 8.49 0.83 14.66
C PHE A 93 8.18 2.08 15.50
N ASP A 94 8.49 3.26 14.98
CA ASP A 94 8.44 4.50 15.74
C ASP A 94 7.29 5.41 15.34
N THR A 95 7.05 5.53 14.05
CA THR A 95 6.09 6.50 13.48
C THR A 95 5.25 5.82 12.40
N VAL A 96 3.99 6.20 12.30
CA VAL A 96 3.05 5.70 11.28
C VAL A 96 2.77 6.80 10.26
N TYR A 97 2.93 6.48 9.00
CA TYR A 97 2.67 7.38 7.87
C TYR A 97 1.42 6.91 7.14
N SER A 98 0.37 7.70 7.18
CA SER A 98 -0.91 7.31 6.56
C SER A 98 -1.77 8.50 6.19
N GLY A 99 -2.38 8.42 4.99
CA GLY A 99 -3.44 9.32 4.57
C GLY A 99 -4.85 8.80 4.89
N ASN A 100 -4.96 7.61 5.47
CA ASN A 100 -6.24 6.98 5.79
C ASN A 100 -6.67 7.33 7.21
N THR A 101 -7.86 7.92 7.36
CA THR A 101 -8.36 8.39 8.67
C THR A 101 -8.59 7.27 9.67
N LEU A 102 -9.02 6.10 9.23
CA LEU A 102 -9.20 4.94 10.11
C LEU A 102 -7.86 4.46 10.67
N VAL A 103 -6.86 4.30 9.82
CA VAL A 103 -5.50 3.90 10.22
C VAL A 103 -4.92 4.92 11.20
N GLN A 104 -5.02 6.20 10.89
CA GLN A 104 -4.57 7.29 11.77
C GLN A 104 -5.18 7.15 13.17
N ARG A 105 -6.50 6.98 13.24
CA ARG A 105 -7.22 6.86 14.50
C ARG A 105 -6.80 5.61 15.30
N LEU A 106 -6.69 4.46 14.64
CA LEU A 106 -6.33 3.21 15.31
C LEU A 106 -4.93 3.28 15.94
N PHE A 107 -3.95 3.76 15.18
CA PHE A 107 -2.57 3.86 15.67
C PHE A 107 -2.36 5.01 16.66
N GLN A 108 -3.05 6.13 16.47
CA GLN A 108 -3.02 7.23 17.43
C GLN A 108 -3.60 6.81 18.79
N THR A 109 -4.71 6.06 18.80
CA THR A 109 -5.29 5.49 20.01
C THR A 109 -4.32 4.54 20.71
N ALA A 110 -3.51 3.82 19.96
CA ALA A 110 -2.47 2.92 20.49
C ALA A 110 -1.20 3.65 20.95
N GLY A 111 -1.13 4.97 20.82
CA GLY A 111 -0.03 5.79 21.32
C GLY A 111 1.08 6.08 20.31
N TYR A 112 0.90 5.77 19.04
CA TYR A 112 1.88 6.05 18.01
C TYR A 112 1.83 7.50 17.52
N GLU A 113 2.99 8.03 17.16
CA GLU A 113 3.09 9.27 16.40
C GLU A 113 2.60 9.03 14.96
N ILE A 114 1.74 9.91 14.49
CA ILE A 114 1.15 9.83 13.14
C ILE A 114 1.67 11.00 12.31
N VAL A 115 2.21 10.68 11.13
CA VAL A 115 2.54 11.66 10.10
C VAL A 115 1.50 11.55 8.99
N ILE A 116 0.79 12.64 8.74
CA ILE A 116 -0.17 12.74 7.66
C ILE A 116 0.52 13.49 6.52
N PRO A 117 0.92 12.80 5.44
CA PRO A 117 1.60 13.46 4.34
C PRO A 117 0.64 14.39 3.60
N LYS A 118 1.20 15.37 2.90
CA LYS A 118 0.41 16.21 2.01
C LYS A 118 -0.21 15.32 0.92
N MET A 119 -1.53 15.25 0.89
CA MET A 119 -2.26 14.46 -0.08
C MET A 119 -2.35 15.21 -1.41
N ILE A 120 -1.69 14.67 -2.44
CA ILE A 120 -1.70 15.19 -3.80
C ILE A 120 -2.55 14.24 -4.64
N ASN A 121 -3.56 14.76 -5.36
CA ASN A 121 -4.42 13.97 -6.25
C ASN A 121 -5.03 12.73 -5.59
N ARG A 122 -5.45 12.83 -4.32
CA ARG A 122 -5.99 11.69 -3.55
C ARG A 122 -7.13 10.97 -4.27
N GLU A 123 -8.03 11.72 -4.92
CA GLU A 123 -9.18 11.18 -5.65
C GLU A 123 -8.76 10.33 -6.85
N VAL A 124 -7.60 10.64 -7.46
CA VAL A 124 -7.05 9.93 -8.61
C VAL A 124 -6.10 8.81 -8.18
N TRP A 125 -5.33 9.06 -7.13
CA TRP A 125 -4.32 8.12 -6.60
C TRP A 125 -4.92 7.24 -5.49
N GLU A 126 -5.98 6.56 -5.82
CA GLU A 126 -6.69 5.65 -4.92
C GLU A 126 -6.93 4.33 -5.63
N GLY A 127 -6.72 3.21 -4.92
CA GLY A 127 -6.83 1.87 -5.51
C GLY A 127 -8.19 1.59 -6.14
N ALA A 128 -9.27 1.96 -5.46
CA ALA A 128 -10.63 1.75 -5.98
C ALA A 128 -10.87 2.50 -7.30
N THR A 129 -10.46 3.76 -7.37
CA THR A 129 -10.58 4.60 -8.58
C THR A 129 -9.75 4.02 -9.73
N ILE A 130 -8.53 3.57 -9.44
CA ILE A 130 -7.63 2.98 -10.44
C ILE A 130 -8.24 1.67 -10.98
N ARG A 131 -8.71 0.79 -10.13
CA ARG A 131 -9.33 -0.48 -10.53
C ARG A 131 -10.60 -0.26 -11.35
N GLN A 132 -11.42 0.73 -10.99
CA GLN A 132 -12.60 1.11 -11.74
C GLN A 132 -12.22 1.58 -13.15
N ALA A 133 -11.25 2.48 -13.26
CA ALA A 133 -10.76 2.97 -14.56
C ALA A 133 -10.24 1.84 -15.44
N MET A 134 -9.48 0.90 -14.88
CA MET A 134 -9.02 -0.29 -15.60
C MET A 134 -10.19 -1.11 -16.18
N THR A 135 -11.24 -1.30 -15.40
CA THR A 135 -12.41 -2.09 -15.82
C THR A 135 -13.23 -1.37 -16.87
N GLU A 136 -13.37 -0.06 -16.77
CA GLU A 136 -14.19 0.76 -17.68
C GLU A 136 -13.44 1.18 -18.95
N GLY A 137 -12.13 0.93 -19.03
CA GLY A 137 -11.30 1.33 -20.16
C GLY A 137 -10.89 2.81 -20.14
N ASP A 138 -11.01 3.46 -18.98
CA ASP A 138 -10.57 4.83 -18.77
C ASP A 138 -9.07 4.88 -18.47
N GLU A 139 -8.51 6.10 -18.49
CA GLU A 139 -7.09 6.31 -18.21
C GLU A 139 -6.78 6.10 -16.72
N TRP A 140 -5.79 5.26 -16.44
CA TRP A 140 -5.32 4.94 -15.07
C TRP A 140 -3.79 4.99 -14.94
N GLU A 141 -3.07 4.91 -16.05
CA GLU A 141 -1.60 4.76 -16.08
C GLU A 141 -0.89 5.92 -15.37
N GLY A 142 -1.43 7.13 -15.46
CA GLY A 142 -0.86 8.32 -14.81
C GLY A 142 -0.89 8.31 -13.29
N ALA A 143 -1.65 7.41 -12.69
CA ALA A 143 -1.76 7.26 -11.23
C ALA A 143 -0.81 6.20 -10.65
N VAL A 144 -0.05 5.52 -11.50
CA VAL A 144 0.76 4.35 -11.15
C VAL A 144 2.19 4.55 -11.68
N PRO A 145 3.23 4.15 -10.92
CA PRO A 145 4.61 4.22 -11.44
C PRO A 145 4.75 3.43 -12.75
N PRO A 146 5.56 3.91 -13.71
CA PRO A 146 5.67 3.29 -15.04
C PRO A 146 6.05 1.81 -15.01
N GLN A 147 6.95 1.39 -14.12
CA GLN A 147 7.35 0.00 -13.98
C GLN A 147 6.20 -0.89 -13.49
N ILE A 148 5.26 -0.32 -12.75
CA ILE A 148 4.07 -1.03 -12.29
C ILE A 148 3.02 -1.11 -13.40
N VAL A 149 2.91 -0.07 -14.23
CA VAL A 149 2.07 -0.11 -15.44
C VAL A 149 2.47 -1.30 -16.32
N ASP A 150 3.76 -1.45 -16.59
CA ASP A 150 4.29 -2.55 -17.40
C ASP A 150 3.97 -3.92 -16.78
N MET A 151 4.14 -4.05 -15.47
CA MET A 151 3.81 -5.27 -14.75
C MET A 151 2.32 -5.62 -14.83
N ILE A 152 1.44 -4.63 -14.71
CA ILE A 152 -0.02 -4.83 -14.79
C ILE A 152 -0.41 -5.37 -16.17
N TYR A 153 0.15 -4.82 -17.23
CA TYR A 153 -0.08 -5.33 -18.58
C TYR A 153 0.49 -6.74 -18.77
N HIS A 154 1.69 -6.99 -18.28
CA HIS A 154 2.33 -8.30 -18.36
C HIS A 154 1.52 -9.39 -17.64
N LEU A 155 0.95 -9.06 -16.48
CA LEU A 155 0.10 -9.99 -15.70
C LEU A 155 -1.32 -10.13 -16.24
N ASN A 156 -1.69 -9.35 -17.25
CA ASN A 156 -3.03 -9.35 -17.84
C ASN A 156 -4.15 -9.05 -16.82
N VAL A 157 -3.90 -8.11 -15.91
CA VAL A 157 -4.79 -7.82 -14.78
C VAL A 157 -6.11 -7.17 -15.22
N ILE A 158 -6.11 -6.39 -16.29
CA ILE A 158 -7.33 -5.74 -16.79
C ILE A 158 -8.34 -6.81 -17.20
N GLU A 159 -7.90 -7.83 -17.91
CA GLU A 159 -8.76 -8.97 -18.29
C GLU A 159 -9.19 -9.76 -17.05
N ARG A 160 -8.27 -9.94 -16.10
CA ARG A 160 -8.59 -10.57 -14.81
C ARG A 160 -9.73 -9.82 -14.11
N LEU A 161 -9.66 -8.49 -14.01
CA LEU A 161 -10.69 -7.65 -13.37
C LEU A 161 -12.04 -7.77 -14.08
N LYS A 162 -12.05 -7.77 -15.42
CA LYS A 162 -13.29 -7.90 -16.21
C LYS A 162 -13.96 -9.24 -15.99
N ASN A 163 -13.21 -10.30 -15.72
CA ASN A 163 -13.71 -11.65 -15.49
C ASN A 163 -14.11 -11.92 -14.04
N LEU A 164 -13.80 -11.02 -13.11
CA LEU A 164 -14.19 -11.14 -11.71
C LEU A 164 -15.62 -10.62 -11.50
N ALA A 165 -16.38 -11.39 -10.77
CA ALA A 165 -17.77 -11.05 -10.45
C ALA A 165 -17.86 -9.99 -9.33
#